data_e8d6a6a938c3b0a3c24602974f3c5365
#
_entry.id   e8d6a6a938c3b0a3c24602974f3c5365
#
_cell.length_a   1.000
_cell.length_b   1.000
_cell.length_c   1.000
_cell.angle_alpha   90.00
_cell.angle_beta   90.00
_cell.angle_gamma   90.00
#
_symmetry.space_group_name_H-M   'P 1'
#
loop_
_entity.id
_entity.type
_entity.pdbx_description
1 polymer ?
#
loop_
_entity_poly.entity_id
_entity_poly.type
_entity_poly.pdbx_seq_one_letter_code
_entity_poly.pdbx_strand_id
1 'polypeptide(L)'
;MTYEQTIRAAVECSGVGLHSGAPVAMRMLPAASGTGIVFRRTDLDGFEIEAISRNVARVSYATSLMKKGVLISTTEHVLSAFIGLGIDNAIVELDNLELPILDGSARPFVEMIRKTGIRKQRRPRKYMKIRREVAMREGNKFIAVYPSDTYSVSYSINFPHPLIGKETFQVELTNGSYLRHIAAARTFGSRQDEQAMRNMGLIRGASSENCIVLTRDGIENGPLRFPDEFVRHKVLDLVGDLALLGKQILGNVVADRAGHAMHTALVSRILRDKTLWEEVTFPGEDRASAVADNAEAAAGSSL
;
A
#
# COMPACT_ATOMS: atom_id res chain seq x y z
N MET A 1 -23.90 2.64 5.19
CA MET A 1 -22.62 2.95 5.87
C MET A 1 -21.53 2.04 5.36
N THR A 2 -20.42 2.62 4.96
CA THR A 2 -19.20 1.84 4.86
C THR A 2 -18.68 1.59 6.26
N TYR A 3 -18.37 0.32 6.56
CA TYR A 3 -17.88 -0.09 7.87
C TYR A 3 -16.41 -0.49 7.77
N GLU A 4 -15.71 -0.37 8.90
CA GLU A 4 -14.35 -0.92 9.01
C GLU A 4 -14.34 -2.40 8.65
N GLN A 5 -13.20 -2.87 8.16
CA GLN A 5 -12.98 -4.25 7.75
C GLN A 5 -11.68 -4.79 8.34
N THR A 6 -11.68 -6.11 8.58
CA THR A 6 -10.50 -6.86 8.95
C THR A 6 -10.46 -8.17 8.14
N ILE A 7 -9.33 -8.85 8.10
CA ILE A 7 -9.25 -10.21 7.54
C ILE A 7 -10.12 -11.18 8.35
N ARG A 8 -10.64 -12.21 7.71
CA ARG A 8 -11.59 -13.13 8.38
C ARG A 8 -10.89 -14.08 9.33
N ALA A 9 -9.76 -14.64 8.93
CA ALA A 9 -8.95 -15.58 9.70
C ALA A 9 -7.47 -15.31 9.46
N ALA A 10 -6.61 -15.88 10.30
CA ALA A 10 -5.16 -15.78 10.16
C ALA A 10 -4.69 -16.37 8.82
N VAL A 11 -3.70 -15.73 8.23
CA VAL A 11 -2.95 -16.23 7.07
C VAL A 11 -1.46 -16.13 7.35
N GLU A 12 -0.70 -17.09 6.82
CA GLU A 12 0.72 -17.22 7.09
C GLU A 12 1.48 -17.32 5.78
N CYS A 13 2.68 -16.77 5.76
CA CYS A 13 3.66 -16.96 4.70
C CYS A 13 5.07 -16.87 5.27
N SER A 14 6.03 -17.34 4.49
CA SER A 14 7.45 -17.18 4.76
C SER A 14 8.17 -16.76 3.49
N GLY A 15 9.32 -16.15 3.64
CA GLY A 15 10.13 -15.68 2.52
C GLY A 15 11.43 -15.07 3.02
N VAL A 16 12.00 -14.20 2.22
CA VAL A 16 13.22 -13.44 2.55
C VAL A 16 12.95 -11.95 2.48
N GLY A 17 13.60 -11.18 3.31
CA GLY A 17 13.61 -9.72 3.19
C GLY A 17 14.42 -9.30 1.95
N LEU A 18 13.92 -8.32 1.19
CA LEU A 18 14.58 -7.83 -0.03
C LEU A 18 15.97 -7.28 0.26
N HIS A 19 16.07 -6.44 1.30
CA HIS A 19 17.32 -5.75 1.64
C HIS A 19 18.20 -6.57 2.58
N SER A 20 17.64 -7.16 3.62
CA SER A 20 18.37 -7.95 4.61
C SER A 20 18.84 -9.30 4.08
N GLY A 21 18.08 -9.92 3.17
CA GLY A 21 18.26 -11.31 2.74
C GLY A 21 17.95 -12.33 3.85
N ALA A 22 17.50 -11.88 5.00
CA ALA A 22 17.19 -12.75 6.11
C ALA A 22 15.86 -13.48 5.89
N PRO A 23 15.75 -14.76 6.27
CA PRO A 23 14.48 -15.46 6.27
C PRO A 23 13.52 -14.81 7.27
N VAL A 24 12.26 -14.79 6.95
CA VAL A 24 11.19 -14.24 7.79
C VAL A 24 9.93 -15.06 7.64
N ALA A 25 9.32 -15.42 8.78
CA ALA A 25 7.97 -15.91 8.84
C ALA A 25 7.03 -14.76 9.23
N MET A 26 5.92 -14.65 8.51
CA MET A 26 4.93 -13.59 8.71
C MET A 26 3.53 -14.17 8.83
N ARG A 27 2.73 -13.59 9.72
CA ARG A 27 1.29 -13.88 9.89
C ARG A 27 0.49 -12.59 9.83
N MET A 28 -0.59 -12.59 9.06
CA MET A 28 -1.58 -11.51 9.11
C MET A 28 -2.79 -12.01 9.89
N LEU A 29 -3.18 -11.29 10.94
CA LEU A 29 -4.23 -11.67 11.88
C LEU A 29 -5.39 -10.68 11.84
N PRO A 30 -6.63 -11.15 12.08
CA PRO A 30 -7.76 -10.25 12.36
C PRO A 30 -7.46 -9.35 13.56
N ALA A 31 -7.96 -8.12 13.51
CA ALA A 31 -7.89 -7.21 14.64
C ALA A 31 -9.25 -6.61 14.98
N ALA A 32 -9.41 -6.08 16.19
CA ALA A 32 -10.62 -5.40 16.63
C ALA A 32 -10.83 -4.09 15.86
N SER A 33 -12.07 -3.60 15.81
CA SER A 33 -12.39 -2.28 15.24
C SER A 33 -11.60 -1.17 15.94
N GLY A 34 -10.99 -0.30 15.13
CA GLY A 34 -10.21 0.84 15.61
C GLY A 34 -8.78 0.51 16.04
N THR A 35 -8.31 -0.71 15.82
CA THR A 35 -6.90 -1.09 16.05
C THR A 35 -5.99 -0.39 15.04
N GLY A 36 -6.45 -0.21 13.78
CA GLY A 36 -5.57 0.15 12.67
C GLY A 36 -4.69 -1.02 12.25
N ILE A 37 -3.60 -0.72 11.54
CA ILE A 37 -2.60 -1.72 11.19
C ILE A 37 -1.46 -1.66 12.20
N VAL A 38 -1.17 -2.83 12.80
CA VAL A 38 -0.11 -2.97 13.83
C VAL A 38 0.84 -4.08 13.40
N PHE A 39 2.10 -3.77 13.36
CA PHE A 39 3.17 -4.74 13.20
C PHE A 39 3.63 -5.25 14.57
N ARG A 40 3.84 -6.55 14.70
CA ARG A 40 4.25 -7.19 15.95
C ARG A 40 5.49 -8.06 15.72
N ARG A 41 6.58 -7.79 16.42
CA ARG A 41 7.84 -8.53 16.38
C ARG A 41 7.77 -9.69 17.37
N THR A 42 7.53 -10.90 16.86
CA THR A 42 7.40 -12.10 17.70
C THR A 42 8.72 -12.56 18.31
N ASP A 43 9.82 -12.24 17.66
CA ASP A 43 11.19 -12.47 18.15
C ASP A 43 11.62 -11.47 19.24
N LEU A 44 10.82 -10.45 19.50
CA LEU A 44 11.03 -9.42 20.53
C LEU A 44 9.83 -9.34 21.50
N ASP A 45 9.43 -10.49 22.04
CA ASP A 45 8.35 -10.61 23.04
C ASP A 45 7.02 -9.95 22.60
N GLY A 46 6.74 -9.96 21.29
CA GLY A 46 5.53 -9.38 20.73
C GLY A 46 5.51 -7.84 20.71
N PHE A 47 6.66 -7.20 20.61
CA PHE A 47 6.76 -5.74 20.56
C PHE A 47 5.97 -5.16 19.39
N GLU A 48 5.10 -4.17 19.66
CA GLU A 48 4.16 -3.61 18.69
C GLU A 48 4.55 -2.22 18.19
N ILE A 49 4.43 -2.04 16.87
CA ILE A 49 4.65 -0.78 16.17
C ILE A 49 3.43 -0.51 15.29
N GLU A 50 2.71 0.55 15.58
CA GLU A 50 1.57 0.99 14.77
C GLU A 50 2.04 1.55 13.42
N ALA A 51 1.36 1.20 12.33
CA ALA A 51 1.62 1.71 10.98
C ALA A 51 1.08 3.14 10.82
N ILE A 52 1.73 4.11 11.43
CA ILE A 52 1.35 5.52 11.40
C ILE A 52 2.58 6.42 11.24
N SER A 53 2.37 7.62 10.73
CA SER A 53 3.42 8.59 10.36
C SER A 53 4.45 8.86 11.46
N ARG A 54 4.05 8.92 12.73
CA ARG A 54 4.99 9.20 13.84
C ARG A 54 6.04 8.12 14.06
N ASN A 55 5.80 6.91 13.56
CA ASN A 55 6.72 5.78 13.67
C ASN A 55 7.61 5.62 12.42
N VAL A 56 7.45 6.49 11.40
CA VAL A 56 8.32 6.46 10.21
C VAL A 56 9.75 6.78 10.63
N ALA A 57 10.69 5.91 10.26
CA ALA A 57 12.09 6.03 10.59
C ALA A 57 12.95 6.31 9.37
N ARG A 58 13.06 5.34 8.47
CA ARG A 58 13.89 5.39 7.28
C ARG A 58 13.05 5.17 6.04
N VAL A 59 13.32 5.95 5.01
CA VAL A 59 12.56 5.94 3.74
C VAL A 59 13.50 5.89 2.52
N SER A 60 14.71 5.39 2.71
CA SER A 60 15.67 5.15 1.63
C SER A 60 15.47 3.73 1.11
N TYR A 61 15.06 3.59 -0.14
CA TYR A 61 14.79 2.33 -0.85
C TYR A 61 13.59 1.50 -0.37
N ALA A 62 13.08 1.76 0.84
CA ALA A 62 11.88 1.14 1.39
C ALA A 62 11.32 2.00 2.53
N THR A 63 10.07 1.82 2.87
CA THR A 63 9.46 2.47 4.02
C THR A 63 9.65 1.62 5.28
N SER A 64 10.32 2.20 6.27
CA SER A 64 10.59 1.56 7.55
C SER A 64 9.92 2.30 8.69
N LEU A 65 9.44 1.55 9.67
CA LEU A 65 8.86 2.03 10.92
C LEU A 65 9.78 1.69 12.08
N MET A 66 9.86 2.60 13.05
CA MET A 66 10.65 2.38 14.28
C MET A 66 9.91 2.91 15.50
N LYS A 67 9.98 2.15 16.58
CA LYS A 67 9.48 2.56 17.91
C LYS A 67 10.42 2.03 18.97
N LYS A 68 10.94 2.91 19.83
CA LYS A 68 11.89 2.57 20.91
C LYS A 68 13.10 1.73 20.43
N GLY A 69 13.65 2.03 19.25
CA GLY A 69 14.80 1.33 18.70
C GLY A 69 14.49 0.03 17.94
N VAL A 70 13.26 -0.49 18.01
CA VAL A 70 12.83 -1.65 17.24
C VAL A 70 12.39 -1.22 15.84
N LEU A 71 12.98 -1.82 14.81
CA LEU A 71 12.77 -1.51 13.40
C LEU A 71 11.93 -2.58 12.72
N ILE A 72 11.06 -2.14 11.80
CA ILE A 72 10.38 -2.98 10.79
C ILE A 72 10.53 -2.28 9.44
N SER A 73 10.92 -3.02 8.40
CA SER A 73 11.23 -2.48 7.07
C SER A 73 10.41 -3.12 5.96
N THR A 74 10.35 -2.42 4.81
CA THR A 74 9.66 -2.87 3.58
C THR A 74 8.15 -3.10 3.83
N THR A 75 7.52 -2.11 4.49
CA THR A 75 6.12 -2.19 4.92
C THR A 75 5.13 -1.81 3.83
N GLU A 76 5.55 -1.07 2.81
CA GLU A 76 4.73 -0.47 1.77
C GLU A 76 3.88 -1.46 0.99
N HIS A 77 4.39 -2.64 0.64
CA HIS A 77 3.65 -3.61 -0.18
C HIS A 77 2.46 -4.22 0.55
N VAL A 78 2.63 -4.61 1.82
CA VAL A 78 1.52 -5.15 2.63
C VAL A 78 0.53 -4.05 2.99
N LEU A 79 0.99 -2.84 3.30
CA LEU A 79 0.13 -1.68 3.56
C LEU A 79 -0.69 -1.32 2.32
N SER A 80 -0.07 -1.37 1.13
CA SER A 80 -0.76 -1.18 -0.15
C SER A 80 -1.86 -2.23 -0.35
N ALA A 81 -1.58 -3.51 -0.06
CA ALA A 81 -2.57 -4.58 -0.14
C ALA A 81 -3.76 -4.33 0.81
N PHE A 82 -3.52 -3.89 2.04
CA PHE A 82 -4.59 -3.57 2.99
C PHE A 82 -5.47 -2.42 2.49
N ILE A 83 -4.87 -1.31 2.05
CA ILE A 83 -5.64 -0.18 1.48
C ILE A 83 -6.43 -0.62 0.25
N GLY A 84 -5.78 -1.33 -0.67
CA GLY A 84 -6.41 -1.80 -1.91
C GLY A 84 -7.58 -2.76 -1.69
N LEU A 85 -7.57 -3.52 -0.60
CA LEU A 85 -8.66 -4.42 -0.21
C LEU A 85 -9.66 -3.78 0.77
N GLY A 86 -9.40 -2.57 1.23
CA GLY A 86 -10.24 -1.89 2.20
C GLY A 86 -10.16 -2.48 3.62
N ILE A 87 -9.00 -3.03 4.01
CA ILE A 87 -8.73 -3.50 5.36
C ILE A 87 -8.31 -2.31 6.24
N ASP A 88 -9.04 -2.10 7.31
CA ASP A 88 -8.78 -1.01 8.26
C ASP A 88 -8.00 -1.51 9.49
N ASN A 89 -8.20 -2.77 9.87
CA ASN A 89 -7.67 -3.31 11.11
C ASN A 89 -7.02 -4.68 10.88
N ALA A 90 -5.73 -4.80 11.16
CA ALA A 90 -4.99 -6.06 11.10
C ALA A 90 -3.77 -6.02 12.01
N ILE A 91 -3.36 -7.18 12.53
CA ILE A 91 -2.05 -7.36 13.16
C ILE A 91 -1.18 -8.14 12.19
N VAL A 92 0.03 -7.67 11.95
CA VAL A 92 1.04 -8.32 11.11
C VAL A 92 2.18 -8.76 12.02
N GLU A 93 2.23 -10.05 12.31
CA GLU A 93 3.32 -10.66 13.08
C GLU A 93 4.47 -11.03 12.15
N LEU A 94 5.70 -10.81 12.61
CA LEU A 94 6.91 -11.22 11.93
C LEU A 94 8.00 -11.53 12.95
N ASP A 95 8.85 -12.50 12.63
CA ASP A 95 9.96 -12.97 13.47
C ASP A 95 11.30 -12.35 13.07
N ASN A 96 11.30 -11.32 12.23
CA ASN A 96 12.51 -10.60 11.79
C ASN A 96 12.18 -9.12 11.52
N LEU A 97 13.22 -8.34 11.23
CA LEU A 97 13.11 -6.87 11.04
C LEU A 97 12.51 -6.43 9.71
N GLU A 98 12.43 -7.31 8.71
CA GLU A 98 11.97 -6.96 7.37
C GLU A 98 10.85 -7.90 6.90
N LEU A 99 9.82 -7.36 6.26
CA LEU A 99 8.75 -8.15 5.68
C LEU A 99 9.28 -8.99 4.50
N PRO A 100 8.67 -10.17 4.23
CA PRO A 100 9.05 -10.98 3.08
C PRO A 100 8.65 -10.26 1.79
N ILE A 101 9.60 -10.19 0.85
CA ILE A 101 9.36 -9.53 -0.45
C ILE A 101 8.45 -10.34 -1.37
N LEU A 102 8.36 -11.65 -1.16
CA LEU A 102 7.60 -12.61 -1.96
C LEU A 102 7.96 -12.50 -3.46
N ASP A 103 6.99 -12.14 -4.32
CA ASP A 103 7.21 -11.96 -5.76
C ASP A 103 7.57 -10.51 -6.16
N GLY A 104 7.81 -9.64 -5.19
CA GLY A 104 8.12 -8.22 -5.38
C GLY A 104 6.91 -7.31 -5.62
N SER A 105 5.69 -7.84 -5.54
CA SER A 105 4.44 -7.09 -5.69
C SER A 105 3.55 -7.23 -4.44
N ALA A 106 2.39 -6.57 -4.44
CA ALA A 106 1.38 -6.75 -3.40
C ALA A 106 0.45 -7.97 -3.65
N ARG A 107 0.51 -8.58 -4.85
CA ARG A 107 -0.41 -9.65 -5.26
C ARG A 107 -0.43 -10.85 -4.32
N PRO A 108 0.68 -11.41 -3.84
CA PRO A 108 0.64 -12.56 -2.93
C PRO A 108 -0.11 -12.26 -1.64
N PHE A 109 0.07 -11.06 -1.05
CA PHE A 109 -0.66 -10.64 0.15
C PHE A 109 -2.17 -10.54 -0.13
N VAL A 110 -2.53 -9.95 -1.27
CA VAL A 110 -3.92 -9.85 -1.74
C VAL A 110 -4.56 -11.22 -1.89
N GLU A 111 -3.87 -12.16 -2.56
CA GLU A 111 -4.37 -13.52 -2.80
C GLU A 111 -4.61 -14.28 -1.48
N MET A 112 -3.68 -14.19 -0.53
CA MET A 112 -3.82 -14.78 0.80
C MET A 112 -5.01 -14.22 1.56
N ILE A 113 -5.16 -12.89 1.59
CA ILE A 113 -6.29 -12.24 2.26
C ILE A 113 -7.62 -12.60 1.60
N ARG A 114 -7.68 -12.61 0.27
CA ARG A 114 -8.90 -12.98 -0.47
C ARG A 114 -9.29 -14.43 -0.26
N LYS A 115 -8.32 -15.34 -0.17
CA LYS A 115 -8.55 -16.76 0.08
C LYS A 115 -9.20 -16.99 1.43
N THR A 116 -8.76 -16.32 2.48
CA THR A 116 -9.37 -16.43 3.81
C THR A 116 -10.65 -15.59 3.96
N GLY A 117 -10.78 -14.54 3.13
CA GLY A 117 -11.92 -13.63 3.12
C GLY A 117 -11.74 -12.40 4.03
N ILE A 118 -12.65 -11.46 3.84
CA ILE A 118 -12.71 -10.20 4.57
C ILE A 118 -13.95 -10.21 5.45
N ARG A 119 -13.83 -9.70 6.67
CA ARG A 119 -14.93 -9.56 7.62
C ARG A 119 -15.25 -8.09 7.86
N LYS A 120 -16.49 -7.71 7.56
CA LYS A 120 -17.05 -6.40 7.90
C LYS A 120 -17.25 -6.31 9.42
N GLN A 121 -16.88 -5.17 9.98
CA GLN A 121 -16.99 -4.87 11.40
C GLN A 121 -18.19 -3.97 11.70
N ARG A 122 -18.43 -3.63 12.97
CA ARG A 122 -19.61 -2.84 13.36
C ARG A 122 -19.35 -1.33 13.41
N ARG A 123 -18.08 -0.91 13.45
CA ARG A 123 -17.70 0.50 13.52
C ARG A 123 -17.79 1.13 12.13
N PRO A 124 -18.44 2.28 11.96
CA PRO A 124 -18.41 3.03 10.71
C PRO A 124 -16.98 3.39 10.33
N ARG A 125 -16.65 3.23 9.03
CA ARG A 125 -15.34 3.64 8.51
C ARG A 125 -15.26 5.14 8.44
N LYS A 126 -14.15 5.68 8.90
CA LYS A 126 -13.80 7.07 8.84
C LYS A 126 -12.79 7.31 7.72
N TYR A 127 -13.06 8.30 6.90
CA TYR A 127 -12.19 8.74 5.83
C TYR A 127 -11.56 10.08 6.18
N MET A 128 -10.36 10.31 5.63
CA MET A 128 -9.70 11.62 5.66
C MET A 128 -10.00 12.35 4.35
N LYS A 129 -10.94 13.30 4.35
CA LYS A 129 -11.28 14.08 3.18
C LYS A 129 -10.41 15.34 3.12
N ILE A 130 -9.66 15.48 2.04
CA ILE A 130 -8.81 16.64 1.80
C ILE A 130 -9.70 17.85 1.47
N ARG A 131 -9.46 18.97 2.15
CA ARG A 131 -10.22 20.22 2.03
C ARG A 131 -9.48 21.31 1.27
N ARG A 132 -8.14 21.27 1.30
CA ARG A 132 -7.26 22.22 0.62
C ARG A 132 -6.07 21.49 0.02
N GLU A 133 -5.54 22.06 -1.06
CA GLU A 133 -4.33 21.58 -1.69
C GLU A 133 -3.16 21.51 -0.70
N VAL A 134 -2.41 20.42 -0.77
CA VAL A 134 -1.12 20.26 -0.12
C VAL A 134 -0.11 19.84 -1.18
N ALA A 135 0.84 20.71 -1.49
CA ALA A 135 1.85 20.47 -2.51
C ALA A 135 3.27 20.58 -1.95
N MET A 136 4.17 19.77 -2.46
CA MET A 136 5.58 19.75 -2.13
C MET A 136 6.43 19.59 -3.39
N ARG A 137 7.57 20.26 -3.43
CA ARG A 137 8.53 20.18 -4.54
C ARG A 137 9.95 20.08 -3.99
N GLU A 138 10.75 19.24 -4.59
CA GLU A 138 12.17 19.07 -4.30
C GLU A 138 12.94 18.88 -5.62
N GLY A 139 13.64 19.90 -6.05
CA GLY A 139 14.28 19.93 -7.38
C GLY A 139 13.24 19.68 -8.48
N ASN A 140 13.43 18.62 -9.25
CA ASN A 140 12.54 18.21 -10.33
C ASN A 140 11.45 17.21 -9.90
N LYS A 141 11.34 16.92 -8.60
CA LYS A 141 10.32 16.02 -8.02
C LYS A 141 9.15 16.85 -7.51
N PHE A 142 7.96 16.27 -7.61
CA PHE A 142 6.72 16.91 -7.17
C PHE A 142 5.76 15.89 -6.58
N ILE A 143 5.05 16.28 -5.53
CA ILE A 143 3.88 15.56 -5.03
C ILE A 143 2.87 16.55 -4.48
N ALA A 144 1.60 16.30 -4.77
CA ALA A 144 0.48 17.07 -4.22
C ALA A 144 -0.73 16.19 -3.97
N VAL A 145 -1.61 16.65 -3.10
CA VAL A 145 -2.98 16.14 -2.97
C VAL A 145 -3.96 17.30 -3.09
N TYR A 146 -4.98 17.10 -3.88
CA TYR A 146 -6.07 18.04 -4.14
C TYR A 146 -7.36 17.53 -3.54
N PRO A 147 -8.30 18.42 -3.16
CA PRO A 147 -9.66 18.03 -2.74
C PRO A 147 -10.33 17.17 -3.80
N SER A 148 -10.95 16.07 -3.36
CA SER A 148 -11.77 15.18 -4.18
C SER A 148 -12.71 14.38 -3.30
N ASP A 149 -13.82 13.91 -3.87
CA ASP A 149 -14.76 13.00 -3.22
C ASP A 149 -14.37 11.53 -3.40
N THR A 150 -13.40 11.25 -4.26
CA THR A 150 -12.85 9.91 -4.48
C THR A 150 -11.37 9.88 -4.16
N TYR A 151 -10.79 8.68 -4.00
CA TYR A 151 -9.35 8.51 -3.94
C TYR A 151 -8.83 8.22 -5.34
N SER A 152 -8.06 9.13 -5.90
CA SER A 152 -7.41 8.94 -7.20
C SER A 152 -5.92 9.26 -7.13
N VAL A 153 -5.16 8.62 -8.01
CA VAL A 153 -3.72 8.79 -8.14
C VAL A 153 -3.35 9.03 -9.60
N SER A 154 -2.53 10.06 -9.83
CA SER A 154 -1.83 10.29 -11.09
C SER A 154 -0.33 10.31 -10.81
N TYR A 155 0.41 9.33 -11.32
CA TYR A 155 1.83 9.19 -11.07
C TYR A 155 2.63 9.22 -12.35
N SER A 156 3.69 10.04 -12.40
CA SER A 156 4.65 10.09 -13.50
C SER A 156 6.04 9.71 -13.00
N ILE A 157 6.75 8.94 -13.81
CA ILE A 157 8.16 8.62 -13.62
C ILE A 157 8.96 9.03 -14.86
N ASN A 158 10.26 9.22 -14.67
CA ASN A 158 11.19 9.46 -15.78
C ASN A 158 12.56 8.89 -15.40
N PHE A 159 12.89 7.73 -15.94
CA PHE A 159 14.16 7.06 -15.73
C PHE A 159 15.02 7.10 -16.99
N PRO A 160 16.34 7.30 -16.87
CA PRO A 160 17.26 7.28 -18.02
C PRO A 160 17.54 5.85 -18.48
N HIS A 161 16.48 5.09 -18.76
CA HIS A 161 16.55 3.71 -19.22
C HIS A 161 15.67 3.53 -20.47
N PRO A 162 16.16 2.91 -21.56
CA PRO A 162 15.44 2.86 -22.84
C PRO A 162 14.07 2.16 -22.76
N LEU A 163 13.90 1.20 -21.85
CA LEU A 163 12.62 0.50 -21.67
C LEU A 163 11.66 1.21 -20.69
N ILE A 164 12.09 2.24 -19.97
CA ILE A 164 11.23 2.96 -19.03
C ILE A 164 10.92 4.34 -19.58
N GLY A 165 11.96 5.18 -19.75
CA GLY A 165 11.78 6.55 -20.17
C GLY A 165 10.81 7.31 -19.28
N LYS A 166 9.82 7.95 -19.91
CA LYS A 166 8.73 8.64 -19.23
C LYS A 166 7.46 7.79 -19.29
N GLU A 167 6.95 7.41 -18.13
CA GLU A 167 5.66 6.74 -18.00
C GLU A 167 4.73 7.57 -17.13
N THR A 168 3.43 7.49 -17.38
CA THR A 168 2.38 8.11 -16.55
C THR A 168 1.21 7.14 -16.42
N PHE A 169 0.73 6.96 -15.20
CA PHE A 169 -0.43 6.13 -14.92
C PHE A 169 -1.42 6.87 -14.04
N GLN A 170 -2.71 6.75 -14.36
CA GLN A 170 -3.81 7.35 -13.61
C GLN A 170 -4.83 6.29 -13.23
N VAL A 171 -5.34 6.36 -12.02
CA VAL A 171 -6.33 5.42 -11.51
C VAL A 171 -7.20 6.07 -10.43
N GLU A 172 -8.50 5.82 -10.48
CA GLU A 172 -9.36 5.95 -9.32
C GLU A 172 -9.26 4.66 -8.50
N LEU A 173 -8.87 4.78 -7.23
CA LEU A 173 -8.56 3.65 -6.38
C LEU A 173 -9.83 3.08 -5.76
N THR A 174 -10.27 1.97 -6.32
CA THR A 174 -11.30 1.07 -5.79
C THR A 174 -10.69 -0.31 -5.58
N ASN A 175 -11.37 -1.19 -4.82
CA ASN A 175 -10.88 -2.57 -4.68
C ASN A 175 -10.72 -3.23 -6.06
N GLY A 176 -11.64 -2.99 -6.99
CA GLY A 176 -11.60 -3.58 -8.33
C GLY A 176 -10.46 -3.03 -9.20
N SER A 177 -10.24 -1.72 -9.21
CA SER A 177 -9.14 -1.11 -9.99
C SER A 177 -7.78 -1.46 -9.41
N TYR A 178 -7.64 -1.49 -8.07
CA TYR A 178 -6.42 -1.91 -7.40
C TYR A 178 -6.01 -3.33 -7.79
N LEU A 179 -6.95 -4.27 -7.71
CA LEU A 179 -6.70 -5.67 -8.05
C LEU A 179 -6.29 -5.85 -9.52
N ARG A 180 -6.97 -5.14 -10.44
CA ARG A 180 -6.70 -5.27 -11.87
C ARG A 180 -5.44 -4.58 -12.34
N HIS A 181 -5.07 -3.45 -11.72
CA HIS A 181 -4.10 -2.53 -12.32
C HIS A 181 -2.86 -2.27 -11.47
N ILE A 182 -2.89 -2.55 -10.15
CA ILE A 182 -1.82 -2.16 -9.22
C ILE A 182 -1.20 -3.36 -8.51
N ALA A 183 -2.01 -4.21 -7.91
CA ALA A 183 -1.56 -5.24 -6.97
C ALA A 183 -0.43 -6.13 -7.50
N ALA A 184 -0.41 -6.41 -8.80
CA ALA A 184 0.55 -7.31 -9.44
C ALA A 184 1.83 -6.62 -9.96
N ALA A 185 1.95 -5.29 -9.85
CA ALA A 185 3.12 -4.57 -10.31
C ALA A 185 4.33 -4.85 -9.40
N ARG A 186 5.41 -5.35 -9.97
CA ARG A 186 6.62 -5.76 -9.25
C ARG A 186 7.59 -4.60 -9.05
N THR A 187 8.33 -4.67 -7.94
CA THR A 187 9.51 -3.81 -7.73
C THR A 187 10.59 -4.10 -8.76
N PHE A 188 11.49 -3.16 -8.96
CA PHE A 188 12.53 -3.24 -9.97
C PHE A 188 13.84 -2.61 -9.49
N GLY A 189 14.93 -3.06 -10.07
CA GLY A 189 16.26 -2.53 -9.82
C GLY A 189 17.17 -2.69 -11.02
N SER A 190 18.26 -1.91 -11.06
CA SER A 190 19.25 -1.96 -12.12
C SER A 190 20.39 -2.91 -11.76
N ARG A 191 20.78 -3.77 -12.68
CA ARG A 191 21.99 -4.60 -12.56
C ARG A 191 23.24 -3.73 -12.37
N GLN A 192 23.26 -2.52 -12.93
CA GLN A 192 24.39 -1.60 -12.79
C GLN A 192 24.58 -1.11 -11.35
N ASP A 193 23.48 -0.96 -10.60
CA ASP A 193 23.52 -0.47 -9.22
C ASP A 193 23.69 -1.59 -8.19
N GLU A 194 23.61 -2.87 -8.62
CA GLU A 194 23.58 -4.02 -7.72
C GLU A 194 24.78 -4.05 -6.78
N GLN A 195 25.99 -3.92 -7.31
CA GLN A 195 27.21 -4.02 -6.49
C GLN A 195 27.28 -2.87 -5.47
N ALA A 196 26.91 -1.65 -5.87
CA ALA A 196 26.87 -0.50 -4.97
C ALA A 196 25.84 -0.69 -3.85
N MET A 197 24.64 -1.18 -4.18
CA MET A 197 23.60 -1.46 -3.19
C MET A 197 24.00 -2.59 -2.24
N ARG A 198 24.61 -3.67 -2.74
CA ARG A 198 25.11 -4.76 -1.90
C ARG A 198 26.22 -4.28 -0.95
N ASN A 199 27.11 -3.40 -1.39
CA ASN A 199 28.16 -2.80 -0.55
C ASN A 199 27.56 -1.92 0.57
N MET A 200 26.40 -1.31 0.33
CA MET A 200 25.63 -0.59 1.36
C MET A 200 24.82 -1.53 2.28
N GLY A 201 24.91 -2.84 2.09
CA GLY A 201 24.17 -3.82 2.86
C GLY A 201 22.70 -3.99 2.44
N LEU A 202 22.34 -3.51 1.24
CA LEU A 202 21.00 -3.59 0.67
C LEU A 202 20.88 -4.75 -0.33
N ILE A 203 19.64 -5.05 -0.72
CA ILE A 203 19.26 -6.03 -1.78
C ILE A 203 19.92 -7.40 -1.66
N ARG A 204 20.26 -7.84 -0.42
CA ARG A 204 20.89 -9.14 -0.19
C ARG A 204 19.98 -10.31 -0.55
N GLY A 205 18.65 -10.12 -0.45
CA GLY A 205 17.65 -11.11 -0.82
C GLY A 205 17.04 -10.90 -2.21
N ALA A 206 17.53 -9.91 -2.96
CA ALA A 206 17.04 -9.66 -4.33
C ALA A 206 17.43 -10.80 -5.28
N SER A 207 16.48 -11.24 -6.07
CA SER A 207 16.63 -12.28 -7.09
C SER A 207 15.73 -12.00 -8.29
N SER A 208 15.93 -12.73 -9.37
CA SER A 208 15.05 -12.67 -10.55
C SER A 208 13.60 -13.11 -10.30
N GLU A 209 13.33 -13.74 -9.15
CA GLU A 209 11.98 -14.19 -8.78
C GLU A 209 11.17 -13.11 -8.05
N ASN A 210 11.85 -12.12 -7.44
CA ASN A 210 11.22 -11.14 -6.54
C ASN A 210 11.43 -9.67 -6.93
N CYS A 211 12.07 -9.39 -8.06
CA CYS A 211 12.13 -8.05 -8.64
C CYS A 211 12.37 -8.11 -10.15
N ILE A 212 12.00 -7.06 -10.86
CA ILE A 212 12.38 -6.88 -12.27
C ILE A 212 13.82 -6.40 -12.31
N VAL A 213 14.71 -7.15 -12.96
CA VAL A 213 16.13 -6.81 -13.09
C VAL A 213 16.38 -6.15 -14.43
N LEU A 214 16.66 -4.85 -14.41
CA LEU A 214 17.02 -4.07 -15.58
C LEU A 214 18.50 -4.29 -15.91
N THR A 215 18.79 -4.63 -17.16
CA THR A 215 20.13 -4.61 -17.76
C THR A 215 20.37 -3.23 -18.39
N ARG A 216 21.46 -3.06 -19.14
CA ARG A 216 21.72 -1.80 -19.84
C ARG A 216 20.61 -1.43 -20.82
N ASP A 217 20.11 -2.42 -21.55
CA ASP A 217 19.23 -2.21 -22.71
C ASP A 217 17.93 -3.05 -22.64
N GLY A 218 17.75 -3.85 -21.56
CA GLY A 218 16.66 -4.81 -21.49
C GLY A 218 16.24 -5.18 -20.06
N ILE A 219 15.51 -6.30 -19.98
CA ILE A 219 15.08 -6.96 -18.73
C ILE A 219 15.66 -8.37 -18.75
N GLU A 220 16.27 -8.77 -17.63
CA GLU A 220 16.89 -10.10 -17.50
C GLU A 220 15.86 -11.21 -17.28
N ASN A 221 14.80 -10.94 -16.53
CA ASN A 221 13.93 -11.97 -15.95
C ASN A 221 12.48 -11.94 -16.46
N GLY A 222 12.33 -12.11 -17.76
CA GLY A 222 11.03 -12.37 -18.38
C GLY A 222 10.18 -11.15 -18.68
N PRO A 223 8.97 -11.33 -19.20
CA PRO A 223 8.15 -10.22 -19.62
C PRO A 223 7.59 -9.42 -18.43
N LEU A 224 7.29 -8.16 -18.70
CA LEU A 224 6.51 -7.32 -17.81
C LEU A 224 5.08 -7.87 -17.68
N ARG A 225 4.48 -7.73 -16.51
CA ARG A 225 3.06 -8.06 -16.25
C ARG A 225 2.11 -7.00 -16.83
N PHE A 226 2.61 -5.76 -16.96
CA PHE A 226 1.93 -4.63 -17.59
C PHE A 226 2.90 -3.89 -18.49
N PRO A 227 2.48 -3.30 -19.62
CA PRO A 227 3.37 -2.50 -20.47
C PRO A 227 4.07 -1.35 -19.74
N ASP A 228 3.42 -0.82 -18.68
CA ASP A 228 3.82 0.29 -17.84
C ASP A 228 3.97 -0.16 -16.36
N GLU A 229 4.56 -1.35 -16.15
CA GLU A 229 4.66 -1.97 -14.82
C GLU A 229 5.46 -1.10 -13.83
N PHE A 230 6.45 -0.37 -14.31
CA PHE A 230 7.33 0.45 -13.48
C PHE A 230 6.57 1.59 -12.78
N VAL A 231 5.76 2.34 -13.51
CA VAL A 231 4.96 3.41 -12.90
C VAL A 231 3.83 2.85 -12.03
N ARG A 232 3.24 1.71 -12.38
CA ARG A 232 2.22 1.04 -11.55
C ARG A 232 2.79 0.58 -10.21
N HIS A 233 4.03 0.11 -10.20
CA HIS A 233 4.71 -0.20 -8.95
C HIS A 233 4.93 1.06 -8.10
N LYS A 234 5.28 2.20 -8.69
CA LYS A 234 5.37 3.47 -7.94
C LYS A 234 4.02 3.93 -7.38
N VAL A 235 2.91 3.62 -8.05
CA VAL A 235 1.57 3.82 -7.48
C VAL A 235 1.30 2.86 -6.32
N LEU A 236 1.73 1.59 -6.42
CA LEU A 236 1.65 0.62 -5.33
C LEU A 236 2.38 1.15 -4.08
N ASP A 237 3.63 1.60 -4.23
CA ASP A 237 4.45 2.19 -3.16
C ASP A 237 3.74 3.39 -2.52
N LEU A 238 3.23 4.33 -3.35
CA LEU A 238 2.51 5.51 -2.87
C LEU A 238 1.28 5.14 -2.04
N VAL A 239 0.48 4.20 -2.52
CA VAL A 239 -0.72 3.73 -1.82
C VAL A 239 -0.36 3.14 -0.46
N GLY A 240 0.71 2.36 -0.38
CA GLY A 240 1.23 1.80 0.86
C GLY A 240 1.74 2.87 1.83
N ASP A 241 2.49 3.84 1.33
CA ASP A 241 3.02 4.94 2.16
C ASP A 241 1.90 5.85 2.68
N LEU A 242 0.85 6.09 1.89
CA LEU A 242 -0.31 6.88 2.32
C LEU A 242 -1.19 6.14 3.35
N ALA A 243 -1.07 4.82 3.49
CA ALA A 243 -1.70 4.09 4.60
C ALA A 243 -1.27 4.62 5.98
N LEU A 244 -0.08 5.22 6.07
CA LEU A 244 0.48 5.84 7.28
C LEU A 244 -0.30 7.08 7.77
N LEU A 245 -1.28 7.56 7.01
CA LEU A 245 -2.32 8.50 7.47
C LEU A 245 -3.22 7.87 8.55
N GLY A 246 -3.26 6.53 8.63
CA GLY A 246 -4.11 5.77 9.56
C GLY A 246 -5.58 5.73 9.15
N LYS A 247 -5.94 6.28 8.00
CA LYS A 247 -7.29 6.28 7.40
C LYS A 247 -7.18 6.30 5.88
N GLN A 248 -8.22 5.81 5.22
CA GLN A 248 -8.33 5.99 3.77
C GLN A 248 -8.56 7.45 3.44
N ILE A 249 -7.84 7.94 2.43
CA ILE A 249 -7.94 9.32 1.97
C ILE A 249 -9.04 9.48 0.92
N LEU A 250 -9.68 10.64 0.91
CA LEU A 250 -10.48 11.15 -0.20
C LEU A 250 -9.77 12.39 -0.72
N GLY A 251 -9.16 12.25 -1.88
CA GLY A 251 -8.31 13.26 -2.49
C GLY A 251 -7.71 12.75 -3.80
N ASN A 252 -7.37 13.67 -4.68
CA ASN A 252 -6.63 13.37 -5.90
C ASN A 252 -5.14 13.60 -5.66
N VAL A 253 -4.34 12.52 -5.63
CA VAL A 253 -2.89 12.57 -5.43
C VAL A 253 -2.18 12.62 -6.77
N VAL A 254 -1.33 13.61 -6.94
CA VAL A 254 -0.51 13.79 -8.15
C VAL A 254 0.96 13.72 -7.75
N ALA A 255 1.72 12.83 -8.39
CA ALA A 255 3.14 12.63 -8.12
C ALA A 255 3.95 12.61 -9.42
N ASP A 256 5.07 13.29 -9.45
CA ASP A 256 6.06 13.26 -10.52
C ASP A 256 7.44 12.98 -9.94
N ARG A 257 8.02 11.83 -10.31
CA ARG A 257 9.35 11.39 -9.83
C ARG A 257 9.51 11.39 -8.31
N ALA A 258 8.41 11.33 -7.57
CA ALA A 258 8.42 11.22 -6.12
C ALA A 258 8.92 9.83 -5.67
N GLY A 259 9.19 9.68 -4.41
CA GLY A 259 9.57 8.42 -3.77
C GLY A 259 9.16 8.44 -2.31
N HIS A 260 9.47 7.38 -1.56
CA HIS A 260 9.05 7.20 -0.16
C HIS A 260 9.29 8.43 0.73
N ALA A 261 10.43 9.12 0.56
CA ALA A 261 10.72 10.33 1.32
C ALA A 261 9.68 11.44 1.11
N MET A 262 9.26 11.68 -0.15
CA MET A 262 8.24 12.67 -0.45
C MET A 262 6.83 12.19 -0.07
N HIS A 263 6.53 10.90 -0.24
CA HIS A 263 5.26 10.31 0.18
C HIS A 263 5.04 10.49 1.68
N THR A 264 6.01 10.10 2.48
CA THR A 264 5.94 10.19 3.95
C THR A 264 6.01 11.63 4.46
N ALA A 265 6.73 12.52 3.76
CA ALA A 265 6.71 13.95 4.05
C ALA A 265 5.34 14.57 3.79
N LEU A 266 4.64 14.18 2.69
CA LEU A 266 3.27 14.59 2.42
C LEU A 266 2.33 14.13 3.53
N VAL A 267 2.41 12.84 3.93
CA VAL A 267 1.65 12.28 5.06
C VAL A 267 1.86 13.11 6.34
N SER A 268 3.11 13.39 6.67
CA SER A 268 3.45 14.18 7.86
C SER A 268 2.88 15.60 7.78
N ARG A 269 2.94 16.26 6.61
CA ARG A 269 2.41 17.60 6.41
C ARG A 269 0.89 17.64 6.57
N ILE A 270 0.17 16.70 5.97
CA ILE A 270 -1.28 16.59 6.11
C ILE A 270 -1.68 16.43 7.58
N LEU A 271 -1.02 15.54 8.32
CA LEU A 271 -1.36 15.25 9.71
C LEU A 271 -1.06 16.39 10.68
N ARG A 272 -0.04 17.22 10.39
CA ARG A 272 0.34 18.38 11.23
C ARG A 272 -0.67 19.51 11.17
N ASP A 273 -1.31 19.72 10.03
CA ASP A 273 -2.25 20.81 9.84
C ASP A 273 -3.69 20.28 9.68
N LYS A 274 -4.42 20.29 10.77
CA LYS A 274 -5.82 19.86 10.84
C LYS A 274 -6.79 20.67 9.97
N THR A 275 -6.37 21.81 9.45
CA THR A 275 -7.20 22.64 8.55
C THR A 275 -7.18 22.16 7.12
N LEU A 276 -6.28 21.23 6.77
CA LEU A 276 -6.13 20.68 5.42
C LEU A 276 -7.15 19.58 5.10
N TRP A 277 -7.75 19.00 6.12
CA TRP A 277 -8.63 17.85 5.98
C TRP A 277 -9.72 17.82 7.05
N GLU A 278 -10.74 17.03 6.80
CA GLU A 278 -11.77 16.69 7.77
C GLU A 278 -11.98 15.19 7.84
N GLU A 279 -12.51 14.71 8.95
CA GLU A 279 -12.94 13.33 9.09
C GLU A 279 -14.39 13.20 8.66
N VAL A 280 -14.65 12.30 7.70
CA VAL A 280 -16.00 12.05 7.20
C VAL A 280 -16.37 10.57 7.31
N THR A 281 -17.66 10.32 7.46
CA THR A 281 -18.29 9.00 7.36
C THR A 281 -19.41 9.08 6.34
N PHE A 282 -19.60 8.04 5.54
CA PHE A 282 -20.73 7.99 4.62
C PHE A 282 -21.93 7.34 5.30
N PRO A 283 -23.14 7.98 5.25
CA PRO A 283 -24.37 7.34 5.68
C PRO A 283 -24.58 6.05 4.90
N GLY A 284 -25.14 5.03 5.52
CA GLY A 284 -25.47 3.78 4.85
C GLY A 284 -26.68 3.94 3.94
N GLU A 285 -26.71 3.20 2.87
CA GLU A 285 -27.98 2.82 2.29
C GLU A 285 -28.74 1.99 3.33
N ASP A 286 -29.88 2.50 3.80
CA ASP A 286 -30.73 1.76 4.72
C ASP A 286 -31.21 0.47 4.02
N ARG A 287 -31.10 -0.66 4.70
CA ARG A 287 -31.58 -1.96 4.21
C ARG A 287 -33.09 -1.97 3.87
N ALA A 288 -33.81 -0.88 4.16
CA ALA A 288 -35.22 -0.74 3.86
C ALA A 288 -35.53 -0.60 2.35
N SER A 289 -34.61 -0.01 1.53
CA SER A 289 -34.83 0.10 0.08
C SER A 289 -34.56 -1.22 -0.67
N ALA A 290 -33.63 -2.04 -0.21
CA ALA A 290 -33.30 -3.32 -0.87
C ALA A 290 -34.37 -4.41 -0.66
N VAL A 291 -35.26 -4.24 0.32
CA VAL A 291 -36.40 -5.16 0.54
C VAL A 291 -37.60 -4.76 -0.30
N ALA A 292 -37.77 -3.46 -0.60
CA ALA A 292 -38.84 -2.96 -1.43
C ALA A 292 -38.68 -3.36 -2.91
N ASP A 293 -37.47 -3.27 -3.46
CA ASP A 293 -37.19 -3.63 -4.86
C ASP A 293 -37.34 -5.15 -5.13
N ASN A 294 -37.09 -6.00 -4.12
CA ASN A 294 -37.31 -7.44 -4.24
C ASN A 294 -38.79 -7.86 -4.09
N ALA A 295 -39.62 -7.03 -3.48
CA ALA A 295 -41.06 -7.28 -3.35
C ALA A 295 -41.82 -6.94 -4.62
N GLU A 296 -41.43 -5.88 -5.33
CA GLU A 296 -42.03 -5.52 -6.63
C GLU A 296 -41.61 -6.46 -7.77
N ALA A 297 -40.37 -6.98 -7.74
CA ALA A 297 -39.91 -7.97 -8.73
C ALA A 297 -40.63 -9.34 -8.59
N ALA A 298 -41.09 -9.68 -7.39
CA ALA A 298 -41.83 -10.93 -7.14
C ALA A 298 -43.31 -10.80 -7.46
N ALA A 299 -43.89 -9.60 -7.49
CA ALA A 299 -45.30 -9.37 -7.80
C ALA A 299 -45.57 -9.22 -9.32
N GLY A 300 -44.54 -9.00 -10.15
CA GLY A 300 -44.67 -8.79 -11.60
C GLY A 300 -44.59 -10.08 -12.46
N SER A 301 -44.43 -11.28 -11.87
CA SER A 301 -44.30 -12.54 -12.63
C SER A 301 -45.52 -13.45 -12.55
N SER A 302 -46.70 -12.94 -12.20
CA SER A 302 -47.97 -13.67 -12.24
C SER A 302 -49.00 -12.89 -13.00
N LEU A 303 -48.95 -12.93 -14.34
CA LEU A 303 -50.06 -12.73 -15.29
C LEU A 303 -49.69 -13.39 -16.62
#